data_7b90bf3a3d8accc713e6c831eda6ea18
#
_entry.id   7b90bf3a3d8accc713e6c831eda6ea18
#
_cell.length_a   1.000
_cell.length_b   1.000
_cell.length_c   1.000
_cell.angle_alpha   90.00
_cell.angle_beta   90.00
_cell.angle_gamma   90.00
#
_symmetry.space_group_name_H-M   'P 1'
#
loop_
_entity.id
_entity.type
_entity.pdbx_description
1 polymer ?
#
loop_
_entity_poly.entity_id
_entity_poly.type
_entity_poly.pdbx_seq_one_letter_code
_entity_poly.pdbx_strand_id
1 'polypeptide(L)'
;MPRFGFTWDATDAITVRGGIGLFSGGNPNVWYSNVYSNTNTTAVQTQIRGVDLFAQEWVNCESTAPTCGPGWGVPRQQAEQVAAGDGSNFEIVYLDPDFDAPTEWKYSLGMTWEFGNGYVLTADALITRGDDTAIYKHGDLDFTGEYNDLGYPVYDSARLPTFVLTNSSKGNESESLAFSLFKTFDNGWDIRLGYAWTDAKDVNPMTSSVAFSNYVNRAFYDPEEEVLSTSNYNIEHRFTGVFNYTASWFGEYRTRFSIYGQASSGVPYSTTIGGFEGTVLAYGFTPYLDFLEHVLEEPGTRNDNNGSWWRKVDMRISQEFPGFADSHRGSAYVVIDNLTNLINDDWGVMYKANFPYGVTQDDIDDGRAESRIGDASLWEIRVGFNYRF
;
A
#
# COMPACT_ATOMS: atom_id res chain seq x y z
N MET A 1 27.92 -0.68 2.81
CA MET A 1 26.83 -0.56 3.80
C MET A 1 27.23 -1.36 5.03
N PRO A 2 27.53 -0.69 6.14
CA PRO A 2 27.95 -1.35 7.36
C PRO A 2 26.77 -2.11 7.97
N ARG A 3 27.04 -3.31 8.49
CA ARG A 3 26.06 -4.17 9.16
C ARG A 3 26.73 -4.92 10.27
N PHE A 4 26.07 -5.01 11.40
CA PHE A 4 26.49 -5.79 12.56
C PHE A 4 25.29 -6.57 13.08
N GLY A 5 25.51 -7.82 13.48
CA GLY A 5 24.48 -8.65 14.09
C GLY A 5 25.10 -9.60 15.11
N PHE A 6 24.31 -9.99 16.08
CA PHE A 6 24.68 -10.94 17.10
C PHE A 6 23.54 -11.91 17.42
N THR A 7 23.91 -13.07 17.88
CA THR A 7 23.03 -14.03 18.56
C THR A 7 23.71 -14.46 19.84
N TRP A 8 22.98 -14.46 20.93
CA TRP A 8 23.49 -14.79 22.26
C TRP A 8 22.52 -15.72 22.97
N ASP A 9 22.97 -16.91 23.27
CA ASP A 9 22.27 -17.86 24.12
C ASP A 9 22.51 -17.47 25.58
N ALA A 10 21.62 -16.65 26.13
CA ALA A 10 21.72 -16.11 27.49
C ALA A 10 21.53 -17.21 28.53
N THR A 11 20.69 -18.20 28.23
CA THR A 11 20.50 -19.45 28.98
C THR A 11 20.11 -20.55 27.99
N ASP A 12 19.99 -21.80 28.47
CA ASP A 12 19.46 -22.92 27.66
C ASP A 12 18.03 -22.68 27.15
N ALA A 13 17.31 -21.74 27.77
CA ALA A 13 15.91 -21.43 27.45
C ALA A 13 15.71 -20.07 26.80
N ILE A 14 16.74 -19.20 26.76
CA ILE A 14 16.61 -17.82 26.26
C ILE A 14 17.73 -17.55 25.27
N THR A 15 17.31 -17.27 24.03
CA THR A 15 18.20 -16.76 22.97
C THR A 15 17.82 -15.31 22.66
N VAL A 16 18.80 -14.42 22.66
CA VAL A 16 18.67 -13.00 22.28
C VAL A 16 19.42 -12.80 20.95
N ARG A 17 18.81 -12.07 20.04
CA ARG A 17 19.40 -11.69 18.77
C ARG A 17 19.23 -10.21 18.52
N GLY A 18 20.13 -9.60 17.81
CA GLY A 18 20.00 -8.19 17.47
C GLY A 18 20.96 -7.78 16.37
N GLY A 19 20.74 -6.60 15.86
CA GLY A 19 21.59 -6.05 14.82
C GLY A 19 21.29 -4.60 14.50
N ILE A 20 22.27 -4.00 13.85
CA ILE A 20 22.17 -2.66 13.26
C ILE A 20 22.80 -2.71 11.87
N GLY A 21 22.21 -2.02 10.93
CA GLY A 21 22.79 -1.93 9.59
C GLY A 21 22.18 -0.86 8.73
N LEU A 22 22.99 -0.40 7.78
CA LEU A 22 22.53 0.43 6.69
C LEU A 22 22.15 -0.47 5.51
N PHE A 23 20.95 -0.27 4.99
CA PHE A 23 20.41 -1.03 3.87
C PHE A 23 20.01 -0.07 2.77
N SER A 24 20.30 -0.39 1.52
CA SER A 24 19.67 0.26 0.38
C SER A 24 18.30 -0.36 0.21
N GLY A 25 17.27 0.47 0.26
CA GLY A 25 15.90 0.03 0.05
C GLY A 25 15.54 0.18 -1.42
N GLY A 26 15.09 -0.87 -2.07
CA GLY A 26 14.52 -0.88 -3.41
C GLY A 26 15.30 -0.11 -4.47
N ASN A 27 15.25 -0.57 -5.70
CA ASN A 27 15.81 0.22 -6.80
C ASN A 27 14.66 1.05 -7.42
N PRO A 28 14.70 2.40 -7.34
CA PRO A 28 13.63 3.25 -7.85
C PRO A 28 13.62 3.33 -9.39
N ASN A 29 13.86 2.22 -10.08
CA ASN A 29 13.95 2.14 -11.52
C ASN A 29 12.75 2.76 -12.24
N VAL A 30 11.57 2.56 -11.70
CA VAL A 30 10.35 3.11 -12.27
C VAL A 30 10.33 4.64 -12.21
N TRP A 31 10.86 5.22 -11.14
CA TRP A 31 10.95 6.67 -11.00
C TRP A 31 12.06 7.25 -11.86
N TYR A 32 13.21 6.59 -11.95
CA TYR A 32 14.25 6.95 -12.93
C TYR A 32 13.73 6.89 -14.37
N SER A 33 12.85 5.92 -14.70
CA SER A 33 12.23 5.83 -16.01
C SER A 33 11.46 7.11 -16.38
N ASN A 34 10.78 7.75 -15.43
CA ASN A 34 10.09 9.02 -15.69
C ASN A 34 11.07 10.12 -16.11
N VAL A 35 12.26 10.19 -15.52
CA VAL A 35 13.29 11.18 -15.89
C VAL A 35 13.74 11.01 -17.34
N TYR A 36 13.84 9.79 -17.83
CA TYR A 36 14.29 9.52 -19.20
C TYR A 36 13.17 9.60 -20.23
N SER A 37 11.93 9.29 -19.86
CA SER A 37 10.79 9.26 -20.78
C SER A 37 10.02 10.58 -20.82
N ASN A 38 9.92 11.30 -19.69
CA ASN A 38 9.08 12.48 -19.54
C ASN A 38 9.89 13.78 -19.73
N THR A 39 10.51 13.95 -20.89
CA THR A 39 11.38 15.09 -21.21
C THR A 39 10.69 16.15 -22.07
N ASN A 40 9.43 15.93 -22.46
CA ASN A 40 8.69 16.72 -23.46
C ASN A 40 9.39 16.84 -24.83
N THR A 41 10.43 16.05 -25.07
CA THR A 41 11.16 16.01 -26.35
C THR A 41 11.20 14.62 -26.95
N THR A 42 11.25 13.57 -26.13
CA THR A 42 11.34 12.17 -26.57
C THR A 42 9.99 11.49 -26.70
N ALA A 43 8.98 11.99 -25.96
CA ALA A 43 7.61 11.47 -26.01
C ALA A 43 6.63 12.66 -25.96
N VAL A 44 5.60 12.59 -26.80
CA VAL A 44 4.49 13.55 -26.82
C VAL A 44 3.22 12.77 -26.49
N GLN A 45 2.48 13.23 -25.49
CA GLN A 45 1.21 12.66 -25.11
C GLN A 45 0.09 13.68 -25.38
N THR A 46 -1.01 13.20 -25.95
CA THR A 46 -2.21 14.01 -26.15
C THR A 46 -3.43 13.25 -25.65
N GLN A 47 -4.39 13.97 -25.08
CA GLN A 47 -5.65 13.42 -24.62
C GLN A 47 -6.81 14.31 -25.02
N ILE A 48 -7.88 13.69 -25.52
CA ILE A 48 -9.16 14.38 -25.75
C ILE A 48 -10.22 13.64 -24.95
N ARG A 49 -11.03 14.39 -24.22
CA ARG A 49 -12.14 13.87 -23.42
C ARG A 49 -13.49 14.39 -23.95
N GLY A 50 -14.56 13.64 -23.71
CA GLY A 50 -15.92 14.06 -24.05
C GLY A 50 -16.24 14.05 -25.55
N VAL A 51 -15.49 13.28 -26.36
CA VAL A 51 -15.71 13.17 -27.79
C VAL A 51 -16.37 11.84 -28.15
N ASP A 52 -17.21 11.86 -29.21
CA ASP A 52 -17.69 10.61 -29.82
C ASP A 52 -16.58 10.00 -30.68
N LEU A 53 -16.04 8.88 -30.23
CA LEU A 53 -14.96 8.18 -30.91
C LEU A 53 -15.38 7.67 -32.30
N PHE A 54 -16.66 7.36 -32.55
CA PHE A 54 -17.15 6.90 -33.85
C PHE A 54 -17.32 8.04 -34.84
N ALA A 55 -17.45 9.27 -34.38
CA ALA A 55 -17.52 10.45 -35.22
C ALA A 55 -16.15 11.04 -35.58
N GLN A 56 -15.05 10.50 -35.04
CA GLN A 56 -13.70 10.97 -35.34
C GLN A 56 -13.22 10.46 -36.70
N GLU A 57 -12.40 11.24 -37.37
CA GLU A 57 -11.62 10.78 -38.50
C GLU A 57 -10.37 10.04 -38.03
N TRP A 58 -10.16 8.82 -38.52
CA TRP A 58 -9.07 7.94 -38.10
C TRP A 58 -7.98 7.88 -39.19
N VAL A 59 -6.73 7.87 -38.76
CA VAL A 59 -5.54 7.79 -39.62
C VAL A 59 -4.55 6.75 -39.06
N ASN A 60 -3.49 6.50 -39.79
CA ASN A 60 -2.43 5.54 -39.42
C ASN A 60 -2.98 4.13 -39.13
N CYS A 61 -3.98 3.71 -39.90
CA CYS A 61 -4.54 2.39 -39.80
C CYS A 61 -3.57 1.36 -40.41
N GLU A 62 -3.54 0.15 -39.81
CA GLU A 62 -2.79 -0.95 -40.41
C GLU A 62 -3.35 -1.29 -41.80
N SER A 63 -2.46 -1.61 -42.74
CA SER A 63 -2.83 -1.91 -44.14
C SER A 63 -3.75 -3.13 -44.31
N THR A 64 -3.82 -3.99 -43.29
CA THR A 64 -4.67 -5.19 -43.23
C THR A 64 -6.00 -4.93 -42.52
N ALA A 65 -6.20 -3.76 -41.93
CA ALA A 65 -7.43 -3.43 -41.21
C ALA A 65 -8.60 -3.29 -42.22
N PRO A 66 -9.76 -3.90 -41.96
CA PRO A 66 -10.89 -3.84 -42.85
C PRO A 66 -11.52 -2.44 -42.94
N THR A 67 -11.38 -1.65 -41.89
CA THR A 67 -11.83 -0.25 -41.78
C THR A 67 -10.91 0.51 -40.86
N CYS A 68 -10.73 1.81 -41.12
CA CYS A 68 -10.06 2.70 -40.18
C CYS A 68 -11.05 3.12 -39.09
N GLY A 69 -10.71 2.95 -37.82
CA GLY A 69 -11.60 3.27 -36.73
C GLY A 69 -11.02 2.83 -35.36
N PRO A 70 -11.84 2.85 -34.30
CA PRO A 70 -11.42 2.43 -32.98
C PRO A 70 -10.79 1.03 -32.98
N GLY A 71 -9.57 0.92 -32.43
CA GLY A 71 -8.80 -0.32 -32.38
C GLY A 71 -7.90 -0.60 -33.59
N TRP A 72 -7.99 0.19 -34.66
CA TRP A 72 -7.22 -0.02 -35.92
C TRP A 72 -6.40 1.18 -36.35
N GLY A 73 -6.59 2.33 -35.74
CA GLY A 73 -5.90 3.57 -36.12
C GLY A 73 -5.84 4.57 -34.97
N VAL A 74 -5.44 5.79 -35.28
CA VAL A 74 -5.35 6.92 -34.36
C VAL A 74 -6.30 8.01 -34.84
N PRO A 75 -7.07 8.69 -34.00
CA PRO A 75 -7.86 9.84 -34.41
C PRO A 75 -6.94 10.91 -35.04
N ARG A 76 -7.38 11.50 -36.15
CA ARG A 76 -6.57 12.46 -36.96
C ARG A 76 -6.09 13.62 -36.10
N GLN A 77 -6.95 14.17 -35.24
CA GLN A 77 -6.60 15.32 -34.40
C GLN A 77 -5.41 15.01 -33.48
N GLN A 78 -5.40 13.83 -32.82
CA GLN A 78 -4.27 13.42 -31.99
C GLN A 78 -3.01 13.17 -32.83
N ALA A 79 -3.15 12.54 -33.99
CA ALA A 79 -2.00 12.31 -34.87
C ALA A 79 -1.36 13.63 -35.31
N GLU A 80 -2.15 14.64 -35.64
CA GLU A 80 -1.68 15.98 -36.03
C GLU A 80 -1.04 16.73 -34.85
N GLN A 81 -1.60 16.66 -33.61
CA GLN A 81 -1.02 17.21 -32.42
C GLN A 81 0.35 16.59 -32.08
N VAL A 82 0.45 15.26 -32.12
CA VAL A 82 1.72 14.56 -31.93
C VAL A 82 2.74 14.94 -32.99
N ALA A 83 2.33 15.02 -34.27
CA ALA A 83 3.21 15.40 -35.37
C ALA A 83 3.69 16.86 -35.28
N ALA A 84 2.88 17.74 -34.70
CA ALA A 84 3.23 19.13 -34.43
C ALA A 84 4.14 19.30 -33.18
N GLY A 85 4.32 18.26 -32.41
CA GLY A 85 4.99 18.35 -31.09
C GLY A 85 4.17 19.11 -30.06
N ASP A 86 2.85 19.22 -30.27
CA ASP A 86 1.91 19.94 -29.40
C ASP A 86 1.39 19.01 -28.31
N GLY A 87 2.28 18.65 -27.37
CA GLY A 87 1.96 17.88 -26.15
C GLY A 87 1.81 18.80 -24.94
N SER A 88 0.87 19.73 -25.03
CA SER A 88 0.71 20.82 -24.05
C SER A 88 0.34 20.38 -22.61
N ASN A 89 0.10 19.10 -22.37
CA ASN A 89 -0.31 18.55 -21.08
C ASN A 89 0.62 17.45 -20.56
N PHE A 90 1.85 17.39 -21.03
CA PHE A 90 2.80 16.36 -20.62
C PHE A 90 3.70 16.86 -19.49
N GLU A 91 3.80 16.06 -18.43
CA GLU A 91 4.73 16.37 -17.33
C GLU A 91 6.18 16.31 -17.81
N ILE A 92 7.01 17.21 -17.29
CA ILE A 92 8.45 17.15 -17.41
C ILE A 92 9.00 16.61 -16.10
N VAL A 93 9.87 15.61 -16.18
CA VAL A 93 10.51 15.03 -15.00
C VAL A 93 12.02 15.10 -15.16
N TYR A 94 12.70 15.61 -14.13
CA TYR A 94 14.16 15.61 -14.09
C TYR A 94 14.68 15.10 -12.75
N LEU A 95 15.93 14.68 -12.74
CA LEU A 95 16.62 14.20 -11.55
C LEU A 95 17.38 15.38 -10.92
N ASP A 96 17.24 15.51 -9.61
CA ASP A 96 18.12 16.39 -8.84
C ASP A 96 19.57 15.91 -9.02
N PRO A 97 20.52 16.80 -9.38
CA PRO A 97 21.92 16.44 -9.52
C PRO A 97 22.54 15.82 -8.25
N ASP A 98 22.01 16.19 -7.08
CA ASP A 98 22.47 15.71 -5.77
C ASP A 98 21.64 14.52 -5.26
N PHE A 99 20.81 13.89 -6.09
CA PHE A 99 19.98 12.75 -5.71
C PHE A 99 20.80 11.52 -5.38
N ASP A 100 20.66 11.05 -4.15
CA ASP A 100 21.22 9.79 -3.68
C ASP A 100 20.16 8.66 -3.66
N ALA A 101 20.62 7.43 -3.92
CA ALA A 101 19.72 6.27 -3.89
C ALA A 101 19.22 6.01 -2.47
N PRO A 102 17.90 5.75 -2.26
CA PRO A 102 17.33 5.59 -0.94
C PRO A 102 18.05 4.55 -0.09
N THR A 103 18.33 4.91 1.15
CA THR A 103 18.93 4.04 2.16
C THR A 103 18.14 4.10 3.46
N GLU A 104 18.31 3.07 4.31
CA GLU A 104 17.64 2.97 5.60
C GLU A 104 18.56 2.35 6.65
N TRP A 105 18.64 2.97 7.80
CA TRP A 105 19.16 2.35 9.00
C TRP A 105 18.11 1.47 9.65
N LYS A 106 18.46 0.21 9.92
CA LYS A 106 17.60 -0.73 10.63
C LYS A 106 18.27 -1.21 11.91
N TYR A 107 17.52 -1.12 13.00
CA TYR A 107 17.90 -1.59 14.33
C TYR A 107 16.95 -2.68 14.73
N SER A 108 17.45 -3.84 15.11
CA SER A 108 16.61 -4.97 15.53
C SER A 108 17.07 -5.54 16.85
N LEU A 109 16.12 -5.91 17.69
CA LEU A 109 16.35 -6.69 18.90
C LEU A 109 15.23 -7.71 19.03
N GLY A 110 15.61 -8.98 19.21
CA GLY A 110 14.66 -10.07 19.36
C GLY A 110 15.05 -11.00 20.46
N MET A 111 14.07 -11.68 21.03
CA MET A 111 14.23 -12.70 22.05
C MET A 111 13.33 -13.90 21.74
N THR A 112 13.86 -15.08 21.91
CA THR A 112 13.09 -16.33 21.99
C THR A 112 13.26 -16.91 23.37
N TRP A 113 12.14 -17.23 24.02
CA TRP A 113 12.12 -17.81 25.37
C TRP A 113 11.26 -19.08 25.37
N GLU A 114 11.91 -20.19 25.68
CA GLU A 114 11.26 -21.47 25.92
C GLU A 114 11.01 -21.64 27.41
N PHE A 115 9.77 -21.79 27.82
CA PHE A 115 9.40 -21.86 29.25
C PHE A 115 8.29 -22.87 29.53
N GLY A 116 8.21 -23.25 30.80
CA GLY A 116 7.21 -24.22 31.26
C GLY A 116 7.27 -25.51 30.44
N ASN A 117 6.14 -26.10 30.17
CA ASN A 117 6.03 -27.37 29.45
C ASN A 117 6.02 -27.17 27.91
N GLY A 118 7.05 -26.48 27.35
CA GLY A 118 7.24 -26.29 25.90
C GLY A 118 6.39 -25.12 25.32
N TYR A 119 6.16 -24.07 26.08
CA TYR A 119 5.74 -22.78 25.52
C TYR A 119 6.96 -22.07 24.92
N VAL A 120 6.78 -21.48 23.76
CA VAL A 120 7.77 -20.66 23.10
C VAL A 120 7.21 -19.26 22.90
N LEU A 121 7.80 -18.27 23.56
CA LEU A 121 7.53 -16.85 23.36
C LEU A 121 8.63 -16.25 22.50
N THR A 122 8.24 -15.54 21.46
CA THR A 122 9.15 -14.71 20.67
C THR A 122 8.70 -13.25 20.81
N ALA A 123 9.65 -12.36 21.04
CA ALA A 123 9.42 -10.91 21.06
C ALA A 123 10.48 -10.25 20.18
N ASP A 124 10.05 -9.39 19.25
CA ASP A 124 10.90 -8.68 18.30
C ASP A 124 10.56 -7.19 18.31
N ALA A 125 11.59 -6.36 18.32
CA ALA A 125 11.53 -4.93 18.10
C ALA A 125 12.34 -4.58 16.85
N LEU A 126 11.76 -3.77 15.98
CA LEU A 126 12.42 -3.24 14.79
C LEU A 126 12.20 -1.73 14.72
N ILE A 127 13.29 -0.99 14.54
CA ILE A 127 13.26 0.44 14.28
C ILE A 127 13.91 0.67 12.92
N THR A 128 13.24 1.42 12.06
CA THR A 128 13.76 1.86 10.76
C THR A 128 13.82 3.36 10.72
N ARG A 129 14.93 3.90 10.23
CA ARG A 129 15.11 5.34 9.97
C ARG A 129 15.63 5.48 8.55
N GLY A 130 14.82 6.09 7.70
CA GLY A 130 15.18 6.39 6.32
C GLY A 130 16.26 7.45 6.26
N ASP A 131 17.16 7.26 5.32
CA ASP A 131 18.18 8.19 4.89
C ASP A 131 18.03 8.30 3.36
N ASP A 132 18.26 9.46 2.77
CA ASP A 132 18.09 9.67 1.32
C ASP A 132 16.70 9.24 0.77
N THR A 133 15.64 9.44 1.53
CA THR A 133 14.28 9.04 1.10
C THR A 133 13.87 9.79 -0.16
N ALA A 134 13.50 9.05 -1.21
CA ALA A 134 13.08 9.63 -2.49
C ALA A 134 11.70 10.26 -2.40
N ILE A 135 11.55 11.47 -2.95
CA ILE A 135 10.27 12.17 -3.13
C ILE A 135 10.24 12.88 -4.48
N TYR A 136 9.02 13.27 -4.90
CA TYR A 136 8.84 14.24 -5.97
C TYR A 136 8.46 15.59 -5.39
N LYS A 137 9.13 16.66 -5.87
CA LYS A 137 8.75 18.07 -5.68
C LYS A 137 8.32 18.65 -7.01
N HIS A 138 7.57 19.75 -6.95
CA HIS A 138 7.23 20.49 -8.17
C HIS A 138 8.38 21.45 -8.50
N GLY A 139 8.88 21.39 -9.72
CA GLY A 139 10.06 22.16 -10.13
C GLY A 139 9.80 23.63 -10.50
N ASP A 140 8.51 24.00 -10.65
CA ASP A 140 8.10 25.32 -11.16
C ASP A 140 7.11 26.04 -10.23
N LEU A 141 6.95 25.58 -8.98
CA LEU A 141 6.14 26.30 -8.00
C LEU A 141 7.01 27.30 -7.23
N ASP A 142 6.73 28.57 -7.42
CA ASP A 142 7.37 29.66 -6.68
C ASP A 142 6.38 30.22 -5.65
N PHE A 143 6.70 30.11 -4.36
CA PHE A 143 5.88 30.70 -3.31
C PHE A 143 5.86 32.24 -3.45
N THR A 144 4.66 32.81 -3.60
CA THR A 144 4.51 34.27 -3.79
C THR A 144 4.77 35.10 -2.54
N GLY A 145 4.83 34.43 -1.37
CA GLY A 145 4.89 35.10 -0.07
C GLY A 145 3.51 35.45 0.48
N GLU A 146 2.44 35.10 -0.21
CA GLU A 146 1.06 35.39 0.18
C GLU A 146 0.33 34.12 0.62
N TYR A 147 -0.68 34.31 1.46
CA TYR A 147 -1.62 33.29 1.87
C TYR A 147 -3.02 33.72 1.47
N ASN A 148 -3.86 32.79 1.06
CA ASN A 148 -5.25 33.07 0.74
C ASN A 148 -6.10 33.33 2.00
N ASP A 149 -7.39 33.66 1.83
CA ASP A 149 -8.31 33.95 2.93
C ASP A 149 -8.53 32.77 3.89
N LEU A 150 -8.18 31.55 3.47
CA LEU A 150 -8.26 30.32 4.26
C LEU A 150 -6.92 29.94 4.92
N GLY A 151 -5.87 30.72 4.68
CA GLY A 151 -4.55 30.51 5.27
C GLY A 151 -3.62 29.61 4.46
N TYR A 152 -4.00 29.15 3.27
CA TYR A 152 -3.15 28.32 2.42
C TYR A 152 -2.12 29.14 1.65
N PRO A 153 -0.90 28.63 1.43
CA PRO A 153 0.12 29.32 0.68
C PRO A 153 -0.28 29.50 -0.79
N VAL A 154 0.09 30.64 -1.36
CA VAL A 154 -0.14 30.98 -2.77
C VAL A 154 1.13 30.78 -3.56
N TYR A 155 1.04 30.03 -4.65
CA TYR A 155 2.15 29.74 -5.55
C TYR A 155 1.89 30.27 -6.95
N ASP A 156 2.92 30.79 -7.59
CA ASP A 156 2.96 30.95 -9.04
C ASP A 156 3.57 29.71 -9.67
N SER A 157 3.11 29.35 -10.86
CA SER A 157 3.67 28.23 -11.60
C SER A 157 3.90 28.59 -13.08
N ALA A 158 4.96 27.99 -13.63
CA ALA A 158 5.16 28.00 -15.08
C ALA A 158 4.10 27.11 -15.80
N ARG A 159 4.13 27.08 -17.10
CA ARG A 159 3.03 26.56 -17.94
C ARG A 159 2.86 25.05 -17.99
N LEU A 160 3.84 24.27 -17.54
CA LEU A 160 3.83 22.80 -17.62
C LEU A 160 4.13 22.20 -16.26
N PRO A 161 3.45 21.09 -15.89
CA PRO A 161 3.79 20.37 -14.69
C PRO A 161 5.21 19.82 -14.78
N THR A 162 6.08 20.33 -13.97
CA THR A 162 7.48 19.94 -13.90
C THR A 162 7.77 19.34 -12.54
N PHE A 163 8.31 18.12 -12.52
CA PHE A 163 8.61 17.41 -11.28
C PHE A 163 10.09 17.08 -11.18
N VAL A 164 10.60 17.18 -9.95
CA VAL A 164 11.97 16.84 -9.59
C VAL A 164 11.96 15.60 -8.73
N LEU A 165 12.64 14.55 -9.16
CA LEU A 165 12.97 13.43 -8.28
C LEU A 165 14.17 13.83 -7.42
N THR A 166 13.97 13.97 -6.12
CA THR A 166 14.96 14.42 -5.15
C THR A 166 14.89 13.61 -3.86
N ASN A 167 15.77 13.87 -2.92
CA ASN A 167 15.70 13.31 -1.58
C ASN A 167 14.95 14.24 -0.63
N SER A 168 14.15 13.64 0.25
CA SER A 168 13.52 14.37 1.34
C SER A 168 14.54 14.79 2.39
N SER A 169 14.38 15.98 2.95
CA SER A 169 15.12 16.43 4.13
C SER A 169 14.76 15.63 5.39
N LYS A 170 13.67 14.88 5.34
CA LYS A 170 13.17 14.01 6.42
C LYS A 170 13.09 12.57 5.93
N GLY A 171 13.75 11.66 6.63
CA GLY A 171 13.68 10.24 6.35
C GLY A 171 12.33 9.64 6.77
N ASN A 172 11.93 8.56 6.10
CA ASN A 172 10.82 7.74 6.57
C ASN A 172 11.18 7.07 7.90
N GLU A 173 10.20 6.89 8.77
CA GLU A 173 10.40 6.28 10.08
C GLU A 173 9.43 5.12 10.29
N SER A 174 9.91 4.04 10.91
CA SER A 174 8.98 3.06 11.45
C SER A 174 9.53 2.42 12.73
N GLU A 175 8.59 2.09 13.61
CA GLU A 175 8.83 1.33 14.82
C GLU A 175 7.83 0.20 14.90
N SER A 176 8.29 -1.01 15.20
CA SER A 176 7.39 -2.13 15.37
C SER A 176 7.80 -3.02 16.53
N LEU A 177 6.79 -3.53 17.24
CA LEU A 177 6.94 -4.54 18.29
C LEU A 177 6.06 -5.71 17.92
N ALA A 178 6.63 -6.92 17.91
CA ALA A 178 5.88 -8.13 17.62
C ALA A 178 6.08 -9.17 18.72
N PHE A 179 5.00 -9.83 19.09
CA PHE A 179 5.00 -10.92 20.06
C PHE A 179 4.33 -12.15 19.44
N SER A 180 4.90 -13.32 19.66
CA SER A 180 4.32 -14.58 19.24
C SER A 180 4.46 -15.62 20.34
N LEU A 181 3.35 -16.27 20.70
CA LEU A 181 3.30 -17.39 21.64
C LEU A 181 2.91 -18.65 20.89
N PHE A 182 3.73 -19.69 21.01
CA PHE A 182 3.48 -20.99 20.41
C PHE A 182 3.46 -22.09 21.47
N LYS A 183 2.59 -23.09 21.29
CA LYS A 183 2.54 -24.29 22.14
C LYS A 183 1.96 -25.46 21.35
N THR A 184 2.65 -26.61 21.43
CA THR A 184 2.10 -27.92 21.05
C THR A 184 1.74 -28.71 22.29
N PHE A 185 0.56 -29.31 22.32
CA PHE A 185 0.04 -30.13 23.41
C PHE A 185 0.04 -31.62 23.03
N ASP A 186 0.25 -32.48 23.99
CA ASP A 186 0.32 -33.95 23.77
C ASP A 186 -1.02 -34.54 23.30
N ASN A 187 -2.14 -33.83 23.51
CA ASN A 187 -3.50 -34.25 23.12
C ASN A 187 -3.89 -33.85 21.70
N GLY A 188 -2.93 -33.46 20.85
CA GLY A 188 -3.14 -33.17 19.43
C GLY A 188 -3.49 -31.73 19.11
N TRP A 189 -3.52 -30.83 20.10
CA TRP A 189 -3.66 -29.39 19.89
C TRP A 189 -2.31 -28.74 19.63
N ASP A 190 -2.27 -27.75 18.77
CA ASP A 190 -1.24 -26.72 18.71
C ASP A 190 -1.87 -25.34 18.58
N ILE A 191 -1.29 -24.35 19.22
CA ILE A 191 -1.76 -22.98 19.20
C ILE A 191 -0.61 -22.04 18.86
N ARG A 192 -0.91 -20.99 18.11
CA ARG A 192 -0.03 -19.83 17.89
C ARG A 192 -0.84 -18.57 18.00
N LEU A 193 -0.41 -17.68 18.87
CA LEU A 193 -1.00 -16.34 19.03
C LEU A 193 0.05 -15.32 18.67
N GLY A 194 -0.34 -14.28 17.97
CA GLY A 194 0.53 -13.19 17.56
C GLY A 194 -0.12 -11.83 17.82
N TYR A 195 0.69 -10.88 18.20
CA TYR A 195 0.34 -9.47 18.26
C TYR A 195 1.47 -8.65 17.67
N ALA A 196 1.14 -7.67 16.86
CA ALA A 196 2.08 -6.67 16.38
C ALA A 196 1.50 -5.28 16.57
N TRP A 197 2.37 -4.37 17.00
CA TRP A 197 2.14 -2.94 16.99
C TRP A 197 3.14 -2.31 16.02
N THR A 198 2.68 -1.32 15.24
CA THR A 198 3.50 -0.59 14.26
C THR A 198 3.12 0.88 14.27
N ASP A 199 4.12 1.76 14.32
CA ASP A 199 4.02 3.18 14.00
C ASP A 199 4.94 3.46 12.83
N ALA A 200 4.36 3.79 11.68
CA ALA A 200 5.10 4.07 10.44
C ALA A 200 4.72 5.45 9.91
N LYS A 201 5.74 6.23 9.57
CA LYS A 201 5.61 7.60 9.08
C LYS A 201 6.41 7.80 7.80
N ASP A 202 5.86 8.59 6.90
CA ASP A 202 6.51 9.03 5.67
C ASP A 202 6.16 10.50 5.34
N VAL A 203 6.94 11.11 4.48
CA VAL A 203 6.65 12.42 3.90
C VAL A 203 5.73 12.27 2.69
N ASN A 204 5.98 11.23 1.89
CA ASN A 204 5.20 10.87 0.73
C ASN A 204 5.20 9.34 0.56
N PRO A 205 4.04 8.69 0.50
CA PRO A 205 3.96 7.23 0.40
C PRO A 205 4.46 6.68 -0.95
N MET A 206 4.72 7.52 -1.95
CA MET A 206 5.26 7.15 -3.27
C MET A 206 4.56 5.93 -3.89
N THR A 207 3.23 5.99 -3.98
CA THR A 207 2.37 4.84 -4.33
C THR A 207 2.29 4.55 -5.82
N SER A 208 2.79 5.45 -6.68
CA SER A 208 2.62 5.38 -8.13
C SER A 208 3.96 5.19 -8.86
N SER A 209 3.86 4.71 -10.10
CA SER A 209 4.96 4.72 -11.06
C SER A 209 5.12 6.05 -11.81
N VAL A 210 4.13 6.96 -11.69
CA VAL A 210 4.06 8.24 -12.42
C VAL A 210 4.41 9.37 -11.47
N ALA A 211 5.26 10.31 -11.89
CA ALA A 211 5.72 11.43 -11.07
C ALA A 211 4.56 12.31 -10.60
N PHE A 212 3.71 12.74 -11.53
CA PHE A 212 2.49 13.50 -11.23
C PHE A 212 1.65 12.81 -10.14
N SER A 213 1.35 11.53 -10.34
CA SER A 213 0.50 10.79 -9.40
C SER A 213 1.13 10.63 -8.02
N ASN A 214 2.46 10.51 -7.92
CA ASN A 214 3.14 10.50 -6.63
C ASN A 214 3.08 11.85 -5.92
N TYR A 215 3.14 12.93 -6.67
CA TYR A 215 3.07 14.27 -6.12
C TYR A 215 1.65 14.59 -5.61
N VAL A 216 0.60 14.22 -6.37
CA VAL A 216 -0.79 14.62 -6.09
C VAL A 216 -1.56 13.65 -5.21
N ASN A 217 -1.31 12.34 -5.28
CA ASN A 217 -2.10 11.33 -4.58
C ASN A 217 -1.69 11.18 -3.11
N ARG A 218 -1.62 12.29 -2.42
CA ARG A 218 -1.43 12.38 -0.97
C ARG A 218 -2.21 13.56 -0.43
N ALA A 219 -2.64 13.48 0.80
CA ALA A 219 -3.20 14.64 1.47
C ALA A 219 -2.06 15.58 1.95
N PHE A 220 -2.22 16.89 1.78
CA PHE A 220 -1.24 17.90 2.16
C PHE A 220 -1.94 19.22 2.50
N TYR A 221 -1.32 20.03 3.33
CA TYR A 221 -1.72 21.41 3.57
C TYR A 221 -0.94 22.35 2.65
N ASP A 222 0.37 22.18 2.59
CA ASP A 222 1.30 22.79 1.66
C ASP A 222 1.97 21.69 0.83
N PRO A 223 1.86 21.70 -0.51
CA PRO A 223 2.39 20.64 -1.37
C PRO A 223 3.92 20.59 -1.39
N GLU A 224 4.60 21.70 -1.11
CA GLU A 224 6.07 21.79 -1.10
C GLU A 224 6.66 21.55 0.31
N GLU A 225 5.81 21.54 1.34
CA GLU A 225 6.27 21.28 2.70
C GLU A 225 6.48 19.77 2.92
N GLU A 226 7.64 19.44 3.50
CA GLU A 226 7.96 18.08 3.90
C GLU A 226 7.50 17.83 5.34
N VAL A 227 6.30 17.28 5.47
CA VAL A 227 5.72 16.91 6.77
C VAL A 227 5.77 15.41 6.96
N LEU A 228 6.50 14.95 7.99
CA LEU A 228 6.51 13.54 8.38
C LEU A 228 5.21 13.23 9.14
N SER A 229 4.36 12.42 8.55
CA SER A 229 3.03 12.05 9.08
C SER A 229 2.80 10.56 8.98
N THR A 230 1.76 10.05 9.63
CA THR A 230 1.39 8.63 9.58
C THR A 230 1.30 8.13 8.13
N SER A 231 1.96 7.01 7.86
CA SER A 231 1.98 6.40 6.52
C SER A 231 0.62 5.84 6.13
N ASN A 232 0.26 5.93 4.85
CA ASN A 232 -0.91 5.25 4.29
C ASN A 232 -0.87 3.72 4.49
N TYR A 233 0.29 3.16 4.77
CA TYR A 233 0.51 1.72 4.98
C TYR A 233 0.52 1.32 6.46
N ASN A 234 0.34 2.27 7.38
CA ASN A 234 0.35 1.97 8.80
C ASN A 234 -0.86 1.12 9.20
N ILE A 235 -0.58 -0.02 9.81
CA ILE A 235 -1.57 -0.85 10.53
C ILE A 235 -1.10 -0.90 11.97
N GLU A 236 -1.65 -0.03 12.80
CA GLU A 236 -1.14 0.18 14.16
C GLU A 236 -1.19 -1.09 15.02
N HIS A 237 -2.30 -1.81 14.96
CA HIS A 237 -2.49 -3.03 15.74
C HIS A 237 -2.91 -4.20 14.87
N ARG A 238 -2.25 -5.35 15.06
CA ARG A 238 -2.64 -6.61 14.42
C ARG A 238 -2.57 -7.76 15.41
N PHE A 239 -3.67 -8.50 15.53
CA PHE A 239 -3.78 -9.74 16.29
C PHE A 239 -3.97 -10.90 15.31
N THR A 240 -3.31 -12.01 15.58
CA THR A 240 -3.47 -13.27 14.83
C THR A 240 -3.59 -14.44 15.79
N GLY A 241 -4.39 -15.43 15.43
CA GLY A 241 -4.51 -16.67 16.18
C GLY A 241 -4.63 -17.87 15.24
N VAL A 242 -3.85 -18.91 15.49
CA VAL A 242 -3.95 -20.20 14.81
C VAL A 242 -4.19 -21.27 15.85
N PHE A 243 -5.25 -22.05 15.66
CA PHE A 243 -5.61 -23.17 16.50
C PHE A 243 -5.73 -24.40 15.60
N ASN A 244 -4.91 -25.40 15.85
CA ASN A 244 -4.99 -26.67 15.14
C ASN A 244 -5.31 -27.79 16.11
N TYR A 245 -6.14 -28.72 15.64
CA TYR A 245 -6.39 -29.99 16.32
C TYR A 245 -6.18 -31.13 15.35
N THR A 246 -5.33 -32.09 15.72
CA THR A 246 -5.02 -33.28 14.92
C THR A 246 -5.44 -34.51 15.69
N ALA A 247 -6.31 -35.32 15.08
CA ALA A 247 -6.80 -36.60 15.64
C ALA A 247 -6.58 -37.73 14.64
N SER A 248 -6.36 -38.92 15.15
CA SER A 248 -6.28 -40.17 14.35
C SER A 248 -7.54 -41.01 14.53
N TRP A 249 -8.71 -40.47 14.13
CA TRP A 249 -9.99 -41.13 14.28
C TRP A 249 -10.18 -42.33 13.33
N PHE A 250 -9.42 -42.35 12.24
CA PHE A 250 -9.50 -43.38 11.21
C PHE A 250 -8.17 -44.16 11.12
N GLY A 251 -7.75 -44.75 12.25
CA GLY A 251 -6.49 -45.50 12.33
C GLY A 251 -5.27 -44.61 12.21
N GLU A 252 -4.40 -44.88 11.22
CA GLU A 252 -3.19 -44.07 10.96
C GLU A 252 -3.48 -42.82 10.15
N TYR A 253 -4.70 -42.57 9.69
CA TYR A 253 -5.08 -41.44 8.86
C TYR A 253 -5.54 -40.29 9.71
N ARG A 254 -4.85 -39.14 9.56
CA ARG A 254 -5.09 -37.98 10.40
C ARG A 254 -6.24 -37.13 9.88
N THR A 255 -7.08 -36.72 10.82
CA THR A 255 -8.04 -35.63 10.64
C THR A 255 -7.47 -34.39 11.27
N ARG A 256 -7.40 -33.28 10.53
CA ARG A 256 -6.90 -32.01 11.05
C ARG A 256 -7.94 -30.92 10.88
N PHE A 257 -8.22 -30.23 11.97
CA PHE A 257 -9.00 -29.00 12.03
C PHE A 257 -8.04 -27.84 12.25
N SER A 258 -8.20 -26.78 11.48
CA SER A 258 -7.41 -25.57 11.64
C SER A 258 -8.34 -24.36 11.61
N ILE A 259 -8.20 -23.47 12.58
CA ILE A 259 -8.89 -22.17 12.64
C ILE A 259 -7.82 -21.10 12.65
N TYR A 260 -7.96 -20.15 11.76
CA TYR A 260 -7.15 -18.93 11.73
C TYR A 260 -8.06 -17.74 12.00
N GLY A 261 -7.69 -16.91 12.96
CA GLY A 261 -8.38 -15.67 13.25
C GLY A 261 -7.41 -14.49 13.12
N GLN A 262 -7.91 -13.37 12.63
CA GLN A 262 -7.19 -12.11 12.65
C GLN A 262 -8.09 -10.94 13.02
N ALA A 263 -7.48 -9.94 13.66
CA ALA A 263 -8.07 -8.63 13.89
C ALA A 263 -6.97 -7.57 13.67
N SER A 264 -7.28 -6.52 12.93
CA SER A 264 -6.36 -5.39 12.73
C SER A 264 -7.08 -4.07 12.83
N SER A 265 -6.37 -3.03 13.27
CA SER A 265 -6.83 -1.65 13.12
C SER A 265 -7.09 -1.34 11.66
N GLY A 266 -7.94 -0.36 11.39
CA GLY A 266 -8.19 0.15 10.05
C GLY A 266 -6.99 0.88 9.47
N VAL A 267 -7.05 1.12 8.17
CA VAL A 267 -6.07 1.93 7.44
C VAL A 267 -6.30 3.40 7.80
N PRO A 268 -5.25 4.19 8.06
CA PRO A 268 -5.42 5.60 8.35
C PRO A 268 -5.93 6.39 7.14
N TYR A 269 -6.62 7.49 7.40
CA TYR A 269 -7.08 8.43 6.40
C TYR A 269 -7.08 9.87 6.93
N SER A 270 -7.14 10.83 6.02
CA SER A 270 -7.06 12.26 6.30
C SER A 270 -8.42 12.92 6.17
N THR A 271 -8.73 13.90 7.04
CA THR A 271 -9.81 14.84 6.77
C THR A 271 -9.33 15.90 5.78
N THR A 272 -10.08 16.05 4.69
CA THR A 272 -9.74 16.96 3.60
C THR A 272 -10.90 17.88 3.29
N ILE A 273 -10.57 19.04 2.75
CA ILE A 273 -11.56 19.97 2.25
C ILE A 273 -12.06 19.46 0.91
N GLY A 274 -13.32 19.04 0.81
CA GLY A 274 -13.92 18.58 -0.43
C GLY A 274 -14.56 19.70 -1.21
N GLY A 275 -14.55 19.57 -2.55
CA GLY A 275 -15.48 20.25 -3.42
C GLY A 275 -15.43 21.77 -3.42
N PHE A 276 -14.27 22.40 -3.51
CA PHE A 276 -14.18 23.82 -3.81
C PHE A 276 -14.65 24.09 -5.24
N GLU A 277 -15.93 24.43 -5.40
CA GLU A 277 -16.39 25.08 -6.63
C GLU A 277 -15.76 26.46 -6.74
N GLY A 278 -14.85 26.58 -7.69
CA GLY A 278 -14.41 27.85 -8.24
C GLY A 278 -13.65 28.74 -7.30
N THR A 279 -12.39 28.64 -7.34
CA THR A 279 -11.35 29.50 -6.81
C THR A 279 -10.55 28.88 -5.68
N VAL A 280 -9.29 28.96 -5.83
CA VAL A 280 -8.40 29.30 -4.76
C VAL A 280 -7.75 28.14 -4.05
N LEU A 281 -7.26 27.18 -4.73
CA LEU A 281 -5.93 26.91 -4.33
C LEU A 281 -5.05 27.62 -5.31
N ALA A 282 -4.25 28.35 -4.79
CA ALA A 282 -3.24 29.19 -5.22
C ALA A 282 -2.23 28.58 -6.20
N TYR A 283 -2.65 27.62 -6.90
CA TYR A 283 -1.99 27.20 -8.10
C TYR A 283 -2.63 28.03 -9.20
N GLY A 284 -2.00 29.07 -9.68
CA GLY A 284 -2.45 29.86 -10.81
C GLY A 284 -2.63 29.04 -12.10
N PHE A 285 -3.01 27.78 -11.94
CA PHE A 285 -2.98 26.73 -12.94
C PHE A 285 -4.24 25.86 -12.86
N THR A 286 -5.14 26.10 -13.77
CA THR A 286 -6.45 25.45 -13.91
C THR A 286 -6.48 23.94 -14.19
N PRO A 287 -5.45 23.21 -14.64
CA PRO A 287 -5.54 21.76 -14.82
C PRO A 287 -5.51 20.93 -13.56
N TYR A 288 -5.24 21.51 -12.40
CA TYR A 288 -5.02 20.79 -11.15
C TYR A 288 -6.16 20.92 -10.15
N LEU A 289 -7.38 21.08 -10.62
CA LEU A 289 -8.59 21.07 -9.76
C LEU A 289 -8.73 19.78 -8.95
N ASP A 290 -8.17 18.68 -9.43
CA ASP A 290 -8.15 17.39 -8.70
C ASP A 290 -7.31 17.43 -7.41
N PHE A 291 -6.41 18.41 -7.25
CA PHE A 291 -5.65 18.60 -6.01
C PHE A 291 -6.51 19.09 -4.84
N LEU A 292 -7.60 19.77 -5.14
CA LEU A 292 -8.45 20.37 -4.12
C LEU A 292 -9.14 19.34 -3.24
N GLU A 293 -9.30 18.12 -3.75
CA GLU A 293 -9.92 17.02 -3.01
C GLU A 293 -9.02 16.44 -1.91
N HIS A 294 -7.72 16.79 -1.93
CA HIS A 294 -6.72 16.19 -1.05
C HIS A 294 -6.07 17.19 -0.09
N VAL A 295 -6.59 18.41 -0.03
CA VAL A 295 -6.05 19.44 0.85
C VAL A 295 -6.53 19.21 2.27
N LEU A 296 -5.60 19.16 3.21
CA LEU A 296 -5.87 19.06 4.64
C LEU A 296 -6.49 20.35 5.15
N GLU A 297 -7.47 20.24 6.06
CA GLU A 297 -8.02 21.40 6.76
C GLU A 297 -6.99 22.10 7.65
N GLU A 298 -6.09 21.31 8.27
CA GLU A 298 -5.08 21.81 9.19
C GLU A 298 -3.69 21.24 8.85
N PRO A 299 -2.61 22.01 9.08
CA PRO A 299 -1.24 21.53 8.86
C PRO A 299 -0.91 20.32 9.74
N GLY A 300 -0.26 19.31 9.16
CA GLY A 300 0.26 18.18 9.90
C GLY A 300 -0.74 17.11 10.29
N THR A 301 -1.99 17.20 9.83
CA THR A 301 -3.07 16.28 10.15
C THR A 301 -3.25 15.14 9.13
N ARG A 302 -2.27 14.89 8.28
CA ARG A 302 -2.31 13.77 7.32
C ARG A 302 -2.40 12.44 8.06
N ASN A 303 -3.47 11.67 7.74
CA ASN A 303 -3.71 10.35 8.30
C ASN A 303 -3.93 10.32 9.83
N ASP A 304 -4.54 11.36 10.40
CA ASP A 304 -4.89 11.43 11.83
C ASP A 304 -6.04 10.51 12.20
N ASN A 305 -6.87 10.14 11.23
CA ASN A 305 -8.01 9.28 11.47
C ASN A 305 -7.65 7.83 11.21
N ASN A 306 -8.24 6.92 11.98
CA ASN A 306 -8.11 5.48 11.78
C ASN A 306 -9.43 4.90 11.28
N GLY A 307 -9.38 4.10 10.24
CA GLY A 307 -10.51 3.37 9.72
C GLY A 307 -11.02 2.27 10.66
N SER A 308 -12.09 1.63 10.24
CA SER A 308 -12.77 0.57 10.97
C SER A 308 -11.90 -0.66 11.15
N TRP A 309 -11.96 -1.27 12.33
CA TRP A 309 -11.29 -2.53 12.60
C TRP A 309 -11.81 -3.65 11.69
N TRP A 310 -10.90 -4.39 11.10
CA TRP A 310 -11.23 -5.59 10.35
C TRP A 310 -10.94 -6.85 11.18
N ARG A 311 -11.93 -7.77 11.23
CA ARG A 311 -11.84 -9.02 11.97
C ARG A 311 -12.41 -10.14 11.12
N LYS A 312 -11.66 -11.23 10.94
CA LYS A 312 -12.16 -12.41 10.24
C LYS A 312 -11.64 -13.70 10.85
N VAL A 313 -12.37 -14.78 10.57
CA VAL A 313 -11.99 -16.14 10.91
C VAL A 313 -12.06 -17.00 9.66
N ASP A 314 -11.02 -17.77 9.42
CA ASP A 314 -10.94 -18.79 8.37
C ASP A 314 -10.90 -20.18 9.00
N MET A 315 -11.41 -21.20 8.32
CA MET A 315 -11.42 -22.57 8.78
C MET A 315 -10.91 -23.51 7.70
N ARG A 316 -10.14 -24.51 8.10
CA ARG A 316 -9.76 -25.63 7.23
C ARG A 316 -9.98 -26.95 7.95
N ILE A 317 -10.57 -27.91 7.23
CA ILE A 317 -10.70 -29.30 7.66
C ILE A 317 -10.00 -30.15 6.62
N SER A 318 -9.16 -31.08 7.04
CA SER A 318 -8.52 -32.05 6.14
C SER A 318 -8.58 -33.45 6.70
N GLN A 319 -8.76 -34.43 5.83
CA GLN A 319 -8.82 -35.87 6.14
C GLN A 319 -7.82 -36.62 5.25
N GLU A 320 -6.91 -37.37 5.88
CA GLU A 320 -6.06 -38.35 5.19
C GLU A 320 -6.82 -39.67 4.95
N PHE A 321 -6.46 -40.38 3.89
CA PHE A 321 -7.01 -41.71 3.55
C PHE A 321 -5.94 -42.53 2.81
N PRO A 322 -6.11 -43.88 2.73
CA PRO A 322 -5.17 -44.74 2.04
C PRO A 322 -5.05 -44.39 0.56
N GLY A 323 -3.86 -44.52 -0.01
CA GLY A 323 -3.67 -44.46 -1.44
C GLY A 323 -3.96 -45.82 -2.13
N PHE A 324 -3.69 -45.86 -3.43
CA PHE A 324 -3.86 -47.09 -4.24
C PHE A 324 -2.79 -48.15 -3.99
N ALA A 325 -1.68 -47.79 -3.29
CA ALA A 325 -0.65 -48.69 -2.84
C ALA A 325 -0.29 -48.38 -1.38
N ASP A 326 0.31 -49.33 -0.65
CA ASP A 326 0.57 -49.21 0.80
C ASP A 326 1.46 -48.01 1.19
N SER A 327 2.35 -47.57 0.27
CA SER A 327 3.18 -46.38 0.46
C SER A 327 2.50 -45.07 0.10
N HIS A 328 1.37 -45.12 -0.57
CA HIS A 328 0.66 -43.96 -1.08
C HIS A 328 -0.30 -43.37 -0.04
N ARG A 329 -0.48 -42.07 -0.07
CA ARG A 329 -1.38 -41.34 0.82
C ARG A 329 -2.20 -40.34 0.01
N GLY A 330 -3.50 -40.32 0.26
CA GLY A 330 -4.39 -39.26 -0.20
C GLY A 330 -4.81 -38.34 0.95
N SER A 331 -5.16 -37.11 0.63
CA SER A 331 -5.87 -36.25 1.56
C SER A 331 -6.85 -35.34 0.81
N ALA A 332 -8.04 -35.21 1.37
CA ALA A 332 -9.04 -34.24 0.93
C ALA A 332 -9.12 -33.11 1.95
N TYR A 333 -9.44 -31.91 1.50
CA TYR A 333 -9.62 -30.79 2.40
C TYR A 333 -10.71 -29.82 1.92
N VAL A 334 -11.29 -29.14 2.88
CA VAL A 334 -12.19 -28.00 2.69
C VAL A 334 -11.58 -26.81 3.39
N VAL A 335 -11.50 -25.66 2.70
CA VAL A 335 -11.14 -24.37 3.27
C VAL A 335 -12.35 -23.47 3.17
N ILE A 336 -12.68 -22.78 4.23
CA ILE A 336 -13.68 -21.73 4.29
C ILE A 336 -12.94 -20.46 4.65
N ASP A 337 -12.71 -19.63 3.66
CA ASP A 337 -12.20 -18.28 3.87
C ASP A 337 -13.34 -17.39 4.35
N ASN A 338 -13.07 -16.54 5.33
CA ASN A 338 -14.02 -15.63 5.96
C ASN A 338 -15.30 -16.35 6.46
N LEU A 339 -15.12 -17.38 7.28
CA LEU A 339 -16.21 -18.11 7.95
C LEU A 339 -17.16 -17.16 8.69
N THR A 340 -16.65 -16.06 9.23
CA THR A 340 -17.46 -15.03 9.91
C THR A 340 -18.52 -14.45 8.99
N ASN A 341 -18.16 -14.12 7.75
CA ASN A 341 -19.10 -13.59 6.75
C ASN A 341 -20.07 -14.66 6.21
N LEU A 342 -19.65 -15.94 6.16
CA LEU A 342 -20.55 -17.05 5.83
C LEU A 342 -21.67 -17.24 6.88
N ILE A 343 -21.37 -16.93 8.15
CA ILE A 343 -22.33 -17.05 9.25
C ILE A 343 -23.27 -15.83 9.32
N ASN A 344 -22.71 -14.63 9.08
CA ASN A 344 -23.45 -13.37 9.12
C ASN A 344 -22.80 -12.37 8.15
N ASP A 345 -23.60 -11.83 7.23
CA ASP A 345 -23.17 -10.95 6.15
C ASP A 345 -22.51 -9.63 6.64
N ASP A 346 -22.79 -9.23 7.88
CA ASP A 346 -22.19 -8.04 8.51
C ASP A 346 -20.85 -8.32 9.18
N TRP A 347 -20.47 -9.59 9.32
CA TRP A 347 -19.21 -9.98 9.96
C TRP A 347 -18.12 -10.22 8.91
N GLY A 348 -16.87 -10.07 9.33
CA GLY A 348 -15.74 -10.28 8.42
C GLY A 348 -15.63 -9.26 7.29
N VAL A 349 -16.39 -8.17 7.37
CA VAL A 349 -16.40 -7.12 6.34
C VAL A 349 -15.24 -6.17 6.56
N MET A 350 -14.51 -5.88 5.49
CA MET A 350 -13.42 -4.91 5.47
C MET A 350 -13.93 -3.59 4.89
N TYR A 351 -13.67 -2.51 5.61
CA TYR A 351 -13.95 -1.15 5.18
C TYR A 351 -12.64 -0.36 5.04
N LYS A 352 -12.60 0.54 4.08
CA LYS A 352 -11.48 1.47 3.86
C LYS A 352 -11.99 2.77 3.28
N ALA A 353 -11.34 3.87 3.64
CA ALA A 353 -11.47 5.11 2.89
C ALA A 353 -10.98 4.90 1.45
N ASN A 354 -11.63 5.56 0.49
CA ASN A 354 -11.23 5.48 -0.91
C ASN A 354 -9.83 6.09 -1.10
N PHE A 355 -9.07 5.51 -2.03
CA PHE A 355 -7.81 6.11 -2.42
C PHE A 355 -8.04 7.51 -3.04
N PRO A 356 -7.26 8.50 -2.67
CA PRO A 356 -6.00 8.52 -1.93
C PRO A 356 -6.13 8.69 -0.41
N TYR A 357 -7.20 8.21 0.21
CA TYR A 357 -7.46 8.23 1.66
C TYR A 357 -7.72 9.64 2.23
N GLY A 358 -8.23 10.53 1.38
CA GLY A 358 -8.79 11.82 1.75
C GLY A 358 -10.32 11.71 1.86
N VAL A 359 -10.90 12.22 2.94
CA VAL A 359 -12.33 12.14 3.24
C VAL A 359 -12.79 13.49 3.78
N THR A 360 -13.92 14.00 3.27
CA THR A 360 -14.46 15.27 3.78
C THR A 360 -15.09 15.10 5.15
N GLN A 361 -15.20 16.18 5.92
CA GLN A 361 -15.91 16.15 7.19
C GLN A 361 -17.39 15.76 7.01
N ASP A 362 -18.04 16.22 5.94
CA ASP A 362 -19.41 15.83 5.62
C ASP A 362 -19.56 14.33 5.37
N ASP A 363 -18.57 13.69 4.71
CA ASP A 363 -18.58 12.23 4.52
C ASP A 363 -18.40 11.46 5.84
N ILE A 364 -17.59 12.01 6.76
CA ILE A 364 -17.43 11.44 8.10
C ILE A 364 -18.73 11.53 8.88
N ASP A 365 -19.36 12.70 8.90
CA ASP A 365 -20.60 12.97 9.64
C ASP A 365 -21.78 12.15 9.10
N ASP A 366 -21.82 11.92 7.79
CA ASP A 366 -22.82 11.08 7.11
C ASP A 366 -22.53 9.57 7.18
N GLY A 367 -21.41 9.15 7.80
CA GLY A 367 -20.97 7.75 7.88
C GLY A 367 -20.54 7.17 6.55
N ARG A 368 -20.09 7.99 5.59
CA ARG A 368 -19.63 7.60 4.25
C ARG A 368 -18.12 7.66 4.08
N ALA A 369 -17.38 7.86 5.19
CA ALA A 369 -15.91 7.93 5.17
C ALA A 369 -15.23 6.69 4.60
N GLU A 370 -15.87 5.53 4.71
CA GLU A 370 -15.30 4.26 4.29
C GLU A 370 -16.27 3.51 3.36
N SER A 371 -15.70 2.79 2.40
CA SER A 371 -16.43 1.88 1.52
C SER A 371 -16.04 0.42 1.79
N ARG A 372 -16.98 -0.49 1.52
CA ARG A 372 -16.75 -1.93 1.64
C ARG A 372 -15.78 -2.40 0.56
N ILE A 373 -14.74 -3.13 0.95
CA ILE A 373 -13.81 -3.79 0.02
C ILE A 373 -14.38 -5.16 -0.33
N GLY A 374 -14.83 -5.33 -1.59
CA GLY A 374 -15.59 -6.49 -2.04
C GLY A 374 -14.90 -7.83 -1.76
N ASP A 375 -13.76 -8.09 -2.39
CA ASP A 375 -13.07 -9.39 -2.34
C ASP A 375 -12.62 -9.79 -0.93
N ALA A 376 -12.15 -8.81 -0.12
CA ALA A 376 -11.71 -9.05 1.25
C ALA A 376 -12.86 -9.35 2.23
N SER A 377 -14.10 -8.97 1.85
CA SER A 377 -15.29 -9.06 2.69
C SER A 377 -16.16 -10.28 2.38
N LEU A 378 -15.91 -10.99 1.30
CA LEU A 378 -16.72 -12.14 0.89
C LEU A 378 -16.13 -13.43 1.45
N TRP A 379 -17.02 -14.40 1.71
CA TRP A 379 -16.59 -15.75 1.99
C TRP A 379 -16.34 -16.56 0.71
N GLU A 380 -15.43 -17.51 0.80
CA GLU A 380 -15.14 -18.46 -0.26
C GLU A 380 -14.98 -19.86 0.31
N ILE A 381 -15.56 -20.88 -0.35
CA ILE A 381 -15.33 -22.29 -0.03
C ILE A 381 -14.50 -22.93 -1.12
N ARG A 382 -13.34 -23.46 -0.74
CA ARG A 382 -12.46 -24.21 -1.63
C ARG A 382 -12.38 -25.67 -1.18
N VAL A 383 -12.54 -26.60 -2.11
CA VAL A 383 -12.36 -28.03 -1.90
C VAL A 383 -11.16 -28.49 -2.71
N GLY A 384 -10.29 -29.24 -2.10
CA GLY A 384 -9.09 -29.73 -2.76
C GLY A 384 -8.71 -31.14 -2.33
N PHE A 385 -7.85 -31.71 -3.14
CA PHE A 385 -7.38 -33.06 -3.01
C PHE A 385 -5.89 -33.17 -3.29
N ASN A 386 -5.14 -33.86 -2.43
CA ASN A 386 -3.73 -34.15 -2.63
C ASN A 386 -3.49 -35.65 -2.64
N TYR A 387 -2.62 -36.09 -3.49
CA TYR A 387 -2.21 -37.50 -3.56
C TYR A 387 -0.67 -37.55 -3.60
N ARG A 388 -0.09 -38.37 -2.73
CA ARG A 388 1.35 -38.67 -2.67
C ARG A 388 1.57 -40.14 -3.02
N PHE A 389 2.49 -40.38 -3.91
CA PHE A 389 2.94 -41.70 -4.37
C PHE A 389 4.43 -41.91 -4.09
#